data_4093ccc1cf45d7f03c5ddef0a7f7eec3
#
_entry.id   4093ccc1cf45d7f03c5ddef0a7f7eec3
#
_cell.length_a   1.000
_cell.length_b   1.000
_cell.length_c   1.000
_cell.angle_alpha   90.00
_cell.angle_beta   90.00
_cell.angle_gamma   90.00
#
_symmetry.space_group_name_H-M   'P 1'
#
loop_
_entity.id
_entity.type
_entity.pdbx_description
1 polymer ?
#
loop_
_entity_poly.entity_id
_entity_poly.type
_entity_poly.pdbx_seq_one_letter_code
_entity_poly.pdbx_strand_id
1 'polypeptide(L)' 'SLMAGKYLTTAQAAEYLGVSTRTMRRWRNRNIGPAYVRYSDRTCRYPLGGLERFRADHAAR' A
#
# COMPACT_ATOMS: atom_id res chain seq x y z
N SER A 1 -5.37 -13.55 -12.62
CA SER A 1 -6.48 -13.64 -11.68
C SER A 1 -7.05 -12.26 -11.40
N LEU A 2 -8.30 -12.22 -11.04
CA LEU A 2 -8.98 -10.96 -10.75
C LEU A 2 -8.34 -10.25 -9.57
N MET A 3 -7.83 -11.01 -8.61
CA MET A 3 -7.19 -10.43 -7.43
C MET A 3 -5.88 -9.75 -7.77
N ALA A 4 -5.16 -10.28 -8.75
CA ALA A 4 -3.87 -9.72 -9.12
C ALA A 4 -3.99 -8.32 -9.70
N GLY A 5 -5.15 -7.98 -10.27
CA GLY A 5 -5.37 -6.68 -10.85
C GLY A 5 -6.01 -5.67 -9.91
N LYS A 6 -6.21 -6.04 -8.66
CA LYS A 6 -6.91 -5.16 -7.74
C LYS A 6 -5.97 -4.10 -7.17
N TYR A 7 -6.44 -2.86 -7.21
CA TYR A 7 -5.71 -1.71 -6.68
C TYR A 7 -6.54 -1.04 -5.61
N LEU A 8 -5.90 -0.69 -4.49
CA LEU A 8 -6.58 -0.09 -3.34
C LEU A 8 -6.19 1.37 -3.19
N THR A 9 -7.12 2.16 -2.66
CA THR A 9 -6.82 3.55 -2.31
C THR A 9 -5.88 3.55 -1.11
N THR A 10 -5.31 4.73 -0.81
CA THR A 10 -4.45 4.87 0.38
C THR A 10 -5.22 4.48 1.64
N ALA A 11 -6.47 4.91 1.76
CA ALA A 11 -7.27 4.58 2.94
C ALA A 11 -7.52 3.09 3.05
N GLN A 12 -7.85 2.44 1.94
CA GLN A 12 -8.08 1.00 1.93
C GLN A 12 -6.80 0.23 2.25
N ALA A 13 -5.68 0.68 1.70
CA ALA A 13 -4.39 0.04 1.96
C ALA A 13 -4.00 0.18 3.43
N ALA A 14 -4.23 1.36 4.01
CA ALA A 14 -3.95 1.60 5.41
C ALA A 14 -4.77 0.67 6.29
N GLU A 15 -6.04 0.52 5.96
CA GLU A 15 -6.93 -0.38 6.69
C GLU A 15 -6.46 -1.84 6.58
N TYR A 16 -6.05 -2.22 5.38
CA TYR A 16 -5.55 -3.59 5.16
C TYR A 16 -4.33 -3.89 6.03
N LEU A 17 -3.44 -2.92 6.17
CA LEU A 17 -2.22 -3.09 6.96
C LEU A 17 -2.40 -2.77 8.43
N GLY A 18 -3.53 -2.17 8.81
CA GLY A 18 -3.77 -1.82 10.20
C GLY A 18 -3.00 -0.57 10.65
N VAL A 19 -2.73 0.34 9.74
CA VAL A 19 -2.03 1.59 10.05
C VAL A 19 -2.88 2.77 9.61
N SER A 20 -2.49 3.97 10.01
CA SER A 20 -3.21 5.17 9.61
C SER A 20 -2.80 5.62 8.21
N THR A 21 -3.66 6.42 7.57
CA THR A 21 -3.32 7.01 6.27
C THR A 21 -2.12 7.92 6.40
N ARG A 22 -1.97 8.55 7.55
CA ARG A 22 -0.83 9.41 7.83
C ARG A 22 0.47 8.61 7.76
N THR A 23 0.46 7.40 8.33
CA THR A 23 1.61 6.53 8.28
C THR A 23 1.93 6.13 6.84
N MET A 24 0.89 5.83 6.05
CA MET A 24 1.08 5.48 4.64
C MET A 24 1.73 6.62 3.88
N ARG A 25 1.30 7.85 4.13
CA ARG A 25 1.87 9.02 3.47
C ARG A 25 3.32 9.25 3.87
N ARG A 26 3.62 9.07 5.15
CA ARG A 26 4.97 9.22 5.64
C ARG A 26 5.91 8.22 4.97
N TRP A 27 5.46 6.97 4.88
CA TRP A 27 6.25 5.94 4.21
C TRP A 27 6.49 6.30 2.75
N ARG A 28 5.45 6.80 2.08
CA ARG A 28 5.56 7.18 0.67
C ARG A 28 6.59 8.29 0.48
N ASN A 29 6.57 9.28 1.37
CA ASN A 29 7.52 10.39 1.30
C ASN A 29 8.97 9.94 1.55
N ARG A 30 9.14 8.86 2.26
CA ARG A 30 10.46 8.33 2.58
C ARG A 30 10.87 7.20 1.64
N ASN A 31 10.05 6.90 0.66
CA ASN A 31 10.28 5.80 -0.27
C ASN A 31 10.42 4.45 0.43
N ILE A 32 9.66 4.28 1.49
CA ILE A 32 9.58 3.00 2.20
C ILE A 32 8.12 2.55 2.21
N GLY A 33 7.86 1.36 2.74
CA GLY A 33 6.52 0.82 2.78
C GLY A 33 6.20 0.02 1.54
N PRO A 34 4.92 -0.31 1.35
CA PRO A 34 4.52 -1.15 0.21
C PRO A 34 4.61 -0.40 -1.11
N ALA A 35 4.73 -1.16 -2.18
CA ALA A 35 4.78 -0.61 -3.53
C ALA A 35 3.47 0.09 -3.87
N TYR A 36 3.54 1.14 -4.65
CA TYR A 36 2.34 1.84 -5.08
C TYR A 36 2.54 2.41 -6.48
N VAL A 37 1.43 2.75 -7.12
CA VAL A 37 1.43 3.37 -8.44
C VAL A 37 0.88 4.78 -8.31
N ARG A 38 1.61 5.75 -8.82
CA ARG A 38 1.18 7.14 -8.80
C ARG A 38 0.64 7.52 -10.18
N TYR A 39 -0.63 7.86 -10.24
CA TYR A 39 -1.26 8.29 -11.49
C TYR A 39 -1.16 9.80 -11.67
N SER A 40 -1.18 10.54 -10.56
CA SER A 40 -1.06 12.00 -10.59
C SER A 40 -0.59 12.44 -9.21
N ASP A 41 -0.43 13.75 -9.03
CA ASP A 41 0.04 14.29 -7.76
C ASP A 41 -0.84 13.87 -6.58
N ARG A 42 -2.12 13.62 -6.84
CA ARG A 42 -3.06 13.31 -5.77
C ARG A 42 -3.64 11.90 -5.87
N THR A 43 -3.31 11.18 -6.91
CA THR A 43 -3.92 9.88 -7.13
C THR A 43 -2.88 8.79 -7.06
N CYS A 44 -2.91 8.03 -6.01
CA CYS A 44 -2.05 6.88 -5.81
C CYS A 44 -2.90 5.66 -5.52
N ARG A 45 -2.43 4.51 -5.99
CA ARG A 45 -3.13 3.25 -5.73
C ARG A 45 -2.10 2.20 -5.34
N TYR A 46 -2.52 1.30 -4.47
CA TYR A 46 -1.65 0.25 -3.96
C TYR A 46 -2.11 -1.09 -4.52
N PRO A 47 -1.28 -1.75 -5.34
CA PRO A 47 -1.64 -3.09 -5.83
C PRO A 47 -1.76 -4.04 -4.64
N LEU A 48 -2.82 -4.84 -4.63
CA LEU A 48 -3.05 -5.78 -3.53
C LEU A 48 -1.88 -6.73 -3.36
N GLY A 49 -1.31 -7.21 -4.47
CA GLY A 49 -0.16 -8.10 -4.40
C GLY A 49 1.02 -7.49 -3.68
N GLY A 50 1.26 -6.19 -3.88
CA GLY A 50 2.32 -5.49 -3.19
C GLY A 50 2.07 -5.37 -1.71
N LEU A 51 0.81 -5.14 -1.34
CA LEU A 51 0.43 -5.08 0.07
C LEU A 51 0.59 -6.44 0.75
N GLU A 52 0.21 -7.49 0.06
CA GLU A 52 0.35 -8.84 0.59
C GLU A 52 1.81 -9.18 0.83
N ARG A 53 2.67 -8.82 -0.11
CA ARG A 53 4.10 -9.07 0.01
C ARG A 53 4.70 -8.28 1.16
N PHE A 54 4.34 -7.01 1.27
CA PHE A 54 4.84 -6.16 2.35
C PHE A 54 4.45 -6.72 3.71
N ARG A 55 3.20 -7.13 3.83
CA ARG A 55 2.70 -7.71 5.07
C ARG A 55 3.43 -9.00 5.41
N ALA A 56 3.65 -9.86 4.41
CA ALA A 56 4.34 -11.13 4.63
C ALA A 56 5.77 -10.90 5.08
N ASP A 57 6.46 -9.91 4.49
CA ASP A 57 7.83 -9.60 4.83
C ASP A 57 7.96 -9.13 6.27
N HIS A 58 6.91 -8.56 6.84
CA HIS A 58 6.94 -8.02 8.20
C HIS A 58 6.23 -8.91 9.21
N ALA A 59 5.53 -9.94 8.77
CA ALA A 59 4.73 -10.76 9.66
C ALA A 59 5.56 -11.68 10.54
N ALA A 60 6.78 -11.96 10.16
CA ALA A 60 7.64 -12.88 10.90
C ALA A 60 8.29 -12.25 12.14
N ARG A 61 8.02 -11.01 12.42
CA ARG A 61 8.65 -10.26 13.50
C ARG A 61 7.94 -10.42 14.86
#